data_cfa396905dc3326c8715b5aa131c4a43
#
_entry.id   cfa396905dc3326c8715b5aa131c4a43
#
_cell.length_a   1.000
_cell.length_b   1.000
_cell.length_c   1.000
_cell.angle_alpha   90.00
_cell.angle_beta   90.00
_cell.angle_gamma   90.00
#
_symmetry.space_group_name_H-M   'P 1'
#
loop_
_entity.id
_entity.type
_entity.pdbx_description
1 polymer ?
#
loop_
_entity_poly.entity_id
_entity_poly.type
_entity_poly.pdbx_seq_one_letter_code
_entity_poly.pdbx_strand_id
1 'polypeptide(L)'
;MKIARASLALMIAVSACRTAPITAPVPQLGSSFSVIPMPASIQLDTSRTFRVDTSTTIYVAETADSATFAVAQYLRSMLTPIVGHEVRRGVATGPMGSKQIELSIDPAIVNTEGYKLDVAPDNISIVAKTAAGLFYGVQTLRQLMPVSVEYQAAVARRLTVPTGHIVDSPRFEWRGMQLDVARHFLPPRDVKKFIDVLSLYKINRLHLHLADDQGWRIDILSRPNLAKIGGLTQVGGGVGGYYTQDEYKDIVAYAASRFMTVVPEIDMPAHLNAAMVSYPELTCDNVAPPVYTFIGAPKTVLCVDSARVYPIIEDIVREISAMTPGAYYHIGGDEVPRLTKTQYLTFIERMQSIVNSKGKTMVGWADIAPASLTTGTVVQHWSTDSVQVHARRGGKVIMSPGPKAYLDMKYDSTTILGLKWAGFITPQVAYDWDPATYRVGVPESAILGVEAPLWSETVVRPEDFEFMAFPRAIVFAEVGWTSQAQRDWSEFNTRLQIGRTRLTALGVNAGY
;
A
#
# COMPACT_ATOMS: atom_id res chain seq x y z
N MET A 1 -21.75 -43.08 -69.95
CA MET A 1 -21.54 -43.16 -68.46
C MET A 1 -21.35 -41.75 -67.95
N LYS A 2 -22.43 -41.16 -67.40
CA LYS A 2 -22.41 -39.82 -66.91
C LYS A 2 -22.19 -39.86 -65.37
N ILE A 3 -21.10 -39.24 -64.82
CA ILE A 3 -20.80 -39.15 -63.42
C ILE A 3 -21.38 -37.83 -63.00
N ALA A 4 -22.40 -37.86 -62.14
CA ALA A 4 -22.96 -36.65 -61.46
C ALA A 4 -22.04 -36.25 -60.30
N ARG A 5 -21.61 -34.99 -60.25
CA ARG A 5 -20.95 -34.38 -59.11
C ARG A 5 -22.04 -33.78 -58.16
N ALA A 6 -22.11 -34.28 -56.97
CA ALA A 6 -22.93 -33.74 -55.93
C ALA A 6 -22.07 -32.68 -55.14
N SER A 7 -22.50 -31.42 -55.15
CA SER A 7 -21.91 -30.36 -54.34
C SER A 7 -22.59 -30.32 -52.97
N LEU A 8 -21.83 -30.60 -51.93
CA LEU A 8 -22.27 -30.53 -50.54
C LEU A 8 -22.04 -29.10 -50.05
N ALA A 9 -23.08 -28.33 -49.86
CA ALA A 9 -23.00 -26.99 -49.25
C ALA A 9 -23.02 -27.13 -47.71
N LEU A 10 -21.90 -26.80 -47.08
CA LEU A 10 -21.77 -26.75 -45.62
C LEU A 10 -22.31 -25.41 -45.10
N MET A 11 -23.53 -25.41 -44.53
CA MET A 11 -24.05 -24.26 -43.80
C MET A 11 -23.38 -24.19 -42.40
N ILE A 12 -22.52 -23.22 -42.21
CA ILE A 12 -21.97 -22.87 -40.89
C ILE A 12 -23.02 -22.00 -40.16
N ALA A 13 -23.72 -22.60 -39.19
CA ALA A 13 -24.60 -21.86 -38.30
C ALA A 13 -23.70 -21.11 -37.25
N VAL A 14 -23.54 -19.81 -37.43
CA VAL A 14 -22.93 -18.94 -36.44
C VAL A 14 -23.94 -18.75 -35.29
N SER A 15 -23.76 -19.53 -34.24
CA SER A 15 -24.53 -19.37 -33.03
C SER A 15 -24.01 -18.10 -32.29
N ALA A 16 -24.73 -17.00 -32.43
CA ALA A 16 -24.48 -15.78 -31.67
C ALA A 16 -24.87 -16.03 -30.20
N CYS A 17 -23.88 -16.32 -29.35
CA CYS A 17 -24.07 -16.27 -27.91
C CYS A 17 -24.43 -14.83 -27.52
N ARG A 18 -25.72 -14.55 -27.39
CA ARG A 18 -26.19 -13.35 -26.65
C ARG A 18 -25.95 -13.64 -25.17
N THR A 19 -24.88 -13.07 -24.62
CA THR A 19 -24.73 -12.97 -23.18
C THR A 19 -25.86 -12.07 -22.67
N ALA A 20 -26.79 -12.66 -21.94
CA ALA A 20 -27.78 -11.90 -21.19
C ALA A 20 -27.05 -10.95 -20.21
N PRO A 21 -27.52 -9.71 -20.03
CA PRO A 21 -26.92 -8.82 -19.04
C PRO A 21 -27.06 -9.47 -17.66
N ILE A 22 -25.95 -9.61 -16.97
CA ILE A 22 -25.90 -10.07 -15.58
C ILE A 22 -26.63 -9.02 -14.74
N THR A 23 -27.91 -9.18 -14.52
CA THR A 23 -28.68 -8.43 -13.53
C THR A 23 -28.54 -9.09 -12.17
N ALA A 24 -27.34 -9.01 -11.57
CA ALA A 24 -27.25 -9.27 -10.14
C ALA A 24 -28.04 -8.16 -9.43
N PRO A 25 -28.94 -8.49 -8.47
CA PRO A 25 -29.61 -7.46 -7.71
C PRO A 25 -28.57 -6.72 -6.90
N VAL A 26 -28.37 -5.45 -7.21
CA VAL A 26 -27.57 -4.54 -6.35
C VAL A 26 -28.38 -4.40 -5.05
N PRO A 27 -27.80 -4.74 -3.88
CA PRO A 27 -28.48 -4.49 -2.63
C PRO A 27 -28.92 -3.03 -2.58
N GLN A 28 -30.22 -2.77 -2.41
CA GLN A 28 -30.69 -1.46 -2.02
C GLN A 28 -30.31 -1.27 -0.56
N LEU A 29 -29.15 -0.63 -0.36
CA LEU A 29 -28.71 -0.25 0.97
C LEU A 29 -29.57 0.90 1.45
N GLY A 30 -30.31 0.64 2.53
CA GLY A 30 -30.85 1.68 3.36
C GLY A 30 -29.74 2.67 3.74
N SER A 31 -30.08 3.86 4.15
CA SER A 31 -29.31 5.10 4.42
C SER A 31 -27.88 5.03 4.98
N SER A 32 -27.13 3.93 4.81
CA SER A 32 -25.75 3.77 5.24
C SER A 32 -24.80 4.19 4.11
N PHE A 33 -23.94 5.16 4.39
CA PHE A 33 -22.83 5.52 3.52
C PHE A 33 -21.72 4.47 3.59
N SER A 34 -20.90 4.37 2.54
CA SER A 34 -19.88 3.29 2.39
C SER A 34 -18.45 3.78 2.46
N VAL A 35 -18.21 4.96 3.06
CA VAL A 35 -16.87 5.55 3.10
C VAL A 35 -15.98 4.82 4.11
N ILE A 36 -14.85 4.34 3.67
CA ILE A 36 -13.76 3.77 4.49
C ILE A 36 -12.45 4.49 4.10
N PRO A 37 -11.68 4.99 5.03
CA PRO A 37 -11.93 5.11 6.48
C PRO A 37 -13.08 6.05 6.84
N MET A 38 -13.66 5.84 8.05
CA MET A 38 -14.69 6.71 8.61
C MET A 38 -14.15 8.13 8.76
N PRO A 39 -14.80 9.14 8.16
CA PRO A 39 -14.42 10.53 8.37
C PRO A 39 -14.62 10.99 9.81
N ALA A 40 -13.80 11.96 10.25
CA ALA A 40 -13.89 12.54 11.58
C ALA A 40 -15.27 13.20 11.85
N SER A 41 -15.89 13.78 10.82
CA SER A 41 -17.27 14.27 10.86
C SER A 41 -17.92 14.05 9.50
N ILE A 42 -19.13 13.51 9.48
CA ILE A 42 -19.91 13.26 8.26
C ILE A 42 -21.39 13.51 8.53
N GLN A 43 -22.02 14.36 7.71
CA GLN A 43 -23.44 14.65 7.73
C GLN A 43 -23.96 14.58 6.29
N LEU A 44 -24.76 13.58 5.96
CA LEU A 44 -25.32 13.38 4.61
C LEU A 44 -26.83 13.52 4.60
N ASP A 45 -27.33 14.16 3.56
CA ASP A 45 -28.75 14.17 3.20
C ASP A 45 -28.93 13.37 1.90
N THR A 46 -29.40 12.14 2.05
CA THR A 46 -29.62 11.20 0.94
C THR A 46 -30.90 11.53 0.12
N SER A 47 -31.73 12.43 0.59
CA SER A 47 -32.94 12.90 -0.15
C SER A 47 -32.59 13.80 -1.31
N ARG A 48 -31.40 14.42 -1.29
CA ARG A 48 -30.87 15.33 -2.31
C ARG A 48 -29.54 14.81 -2.83
N THR A 49 -29.28 15.04 -4.11
CA THR A 49 -28.03 14.57 -4.74
C THR A 49 -27.45 15.58 -5.70
N PHE A 50 -26.12 15.64 -5.78
CA PHE A 50 -25.41 16.17 -6.93
C PHE A 50 -25.34 15.11 -8.03
N ARG A 51 -25.64 15.50 -9.26
CA ARG A 51 -25.54 14.60 -10.42
C ARG A 51 -24.30 14.95 -11.24
N VAL A 52 -23.41 13.96 -11.39
CA VAL A 52 -22.29 14.03 -12.33
C VAL A 52 -22.81 13.63 -13.72
N ASP A 53 -22.62 14.51 -14.70
CA ASP A 53 -23.02 14.31 -16.09
C ASP A 53 -22.09 15.07 -17.05
N THR A 54 -22.46 15.12 -18.35
CA THR A 54 -21.66 15.74 -19.41
C THR A 54 -21.44 17.24 -19.24
N SER A 55 -22.27 17.90 -18.40
CA SER A 55 -22.13 19.34 -18.09
C SER A 55 -21.21 19.59 -16.88
N THR A 56 -20.81 18.53 -16.17
CA THR A 56 -19.95 18.67 -14.99
C THR A 56 -18.55 19.15 -15.38
N THR A 57 -18.04 20.15 -14.67
CA THR A 57 -16.71 20.73 -14.88
C THR A 57 -15.91 20.71 -13.58
N ILE A 58 -14.64 20.33 -13.66
CA ILE A 58 -13.69 20.36 -12.50
C ILE A 58 -12.91 21.66 -12.58
N TYR A 59 -12.89 22.40 -11.48
CA TYR A 59 -12.21 23.69 -11.38
C TYR A 59 -11.09 23.65 -10.34
N VAL A 60 -10.01 24.36 -10.64
CA VAL A 60 -8.93 24.70 -9.70
C VAL A 60 -8.62 26.20 -9.82
N ALA A 61 -8.08 26.82 -8.79
CA ALA A 61 -7.66 28.21 -8.86
C ALA A 61 -6.56 28.40 -9.93
N GLU A 62 -6.50 29.57 -10.55
CA GLU A 62 -5.43 29.91 -11.52
C GLU A 62 -4.03 29.84 -10.87
N THR A 63 -3.95 30.17 -9.59
CA THR A 63 -2.72 30.15 -8.79
C THR A 63 -2.40 28.78 -8.20
N ALA A 64 -3.17 27.73 -8.55
CA ALA A 64 -2.94 26.39 -8.02
C ALA A 64 -1.58 25.83 -8.46
N ASP A 65 -0.93 25.11 -7.56
CA ASP A 65 0.33 24.44 -7.86
C ASP A 65 0.13 23.19 -8.77
N SER A 66 1.23 22.66 -9.28
CA SER A 66 1.22 21.48 -10.16
C SER A 66 0.62 20.23 -9.50
N ALA A 67 0.79 20.07 -8.18
CA ALA A 67 0.25 18.93 -7.45
C ALA A 67 -1.28 19.03 -7.33
N THR A 68 -1.83 20.20 -7.09
CA THR A 68 -3.29 20.47 -7.12
C THR A 68 -3.86 20.20 -8.51
N PHE A 69 -3.19 20.66 -9.57
CA PHE A 69 -3.60 20.33 -10.95
C PHE A 69 -3.57 18.82 -11.22
N ALA A 70 -2.59 18.09 -10.67
CA ALA A 70 -2.52 16.63 -10.83
C ALA A 70 -3.71 15.93 -10.17
N VAL A 71 -4.17 16.40 -9.00
CA VAL A 71 -5.39 15.88 -8.34
C VAL A 71 -6.62 16.11 -9.19
N ALA A 72 -6.79 17.30 -9.75
CA ALA A 72 -7.90 17.61 -10.65
C ALA A 72 -7.86 16.72 -11.92
N GLN A 73 -6.68 16.49 -12.47
CA GLN A 73 -6.48 15.59 -13.60
C GLN A 73 -6.79 14.12 -13.24
N TYR A 74 -6.42 13.67 -12.04
CA TYR A 74 -6.79 12.35 -11.54
C TYR A 74 -8.32 12.18 -11.47
N LEU A 75 -9.02 13.14 -10.83
CA LEU A 75 -10.48 13.13 -10.77
C LEU A 75 -11.13 13.14 -12.18
N ARG A 76 -10.60 13.97 -13.09
CA ARG A 76 -11.04 14.01 -14.49
C ARG A 76 -10.88 12.66 -15.18
N SER A 77 -9.71 12.04 -15.08
CA SER A 77 -9.42 10.75 -15.71
C SER A 77 -10.31 9.63 -15.17
N MET A 78 -10.68 9.68 -13.90
CA MET A 78 -11.60 8.73 -13.27
C MET A 78 -13.02 8.88 -13.78
N LEU A 79 -13.52 10.12 -13.95
CA LEU A 79 -14.91 10.38 -14.33
C LEU A 79 -15.16 10.25 -15.84
N THR A 80 -14.20 10.59 -16.69
CA THR A 80 -14.32 10.63 -18.14
C THR A 80 -14.85 9.31 -18.76
N PRO A 81 -14.30 8.11 -18.43
CA PRO A 81 -14.80 6.86 -18.99
C PRO A 81 -16.25 6.56 -18.62
N ILE A 82 -16.65 6.92 -17.41
CA ILE A 82 -17.99 6.61 -16.85
C ILE A 82 -19.05 7.53 -17.42
N VAL A 83 -18.74 8.82 -17.57
CA VAL A 83 -19.64 9.81 -18.17
C VAL A 83 -19.78 9.60 -19.67
N GLY A 84 -18.80 8.94 -20.30
CA GLY A 84 -18.76 8.70 -21.75
C GLY A 84 -18.39 9.94 -22.58
N HIS A 85 -18.01 11.03 -21.93
CA HIS A 85 -17.55 12.28 -22.52
C HIS A 85 -16.37 12.83 -21.73
N GLU A 86 -15.56 13.66 -22.39
CA GLU A 86 -14.47 14.33 -21.72
C GLU A 86 -15.01 15.31 -20.65
N VAL A 87 -14.72 15.01 -19.38
CA VAL A 87 -15.01 15.93 -18.28
C VAL A 87 -14.06 17.11 -18.37
N ARG A 88 -14.62 18.32 -18.47
CA ARG A 88 -13.83 19.55 -18.64
C ARG A 88 -13.10 19.90 -17.36
N ARG A 89 -11.91 20.46 -17.52
CA ARG A 89 -11.18 21.12 -16.44
C ARG A 89 -11.08 22.60 -16.78
N GLY A 90 -11.51 23.46 -15.86
CA GLY A 90 -11.43 24.90 -15.95
C GLY A 90 -10.57 25.53 -14.87
N VAL A 91 -10.35 26.82 -14.98
CA VAL A 91 -9.71 27.66 -13.97
C VAL A 91 -10.80 28.55 -13.38
N ALA A 92 -10.91 28.57 -12.04
CA ALA A 92 -11.89 29.36 -11.34
C ALA A 92 -11.45 30.84 -11.36
N THR A 93 -12.25 31.68 -11.98
CA THR A 93 -12.03 33.12 -12.08
C THR A 93 -13.07 33.97 -11.31
N GLY A 94 -14.00 33.32 -10.58
CA GLY A 94 -15.09 33.96 -9.87
C GLY A 94 -15.82 32.98 -8.94
N PRO A 95 -16.97 33.34 -8.38
CA PRO A 95 -17.78 32.49 -7.54
C PRO A 95 -18.13 31.16 -8.20
N MET A 96 -18.24 30.09 -7.38
CA MET A 96 -18.60 28.76 -7.85
C MET A 96 -19.98 28.79 -8.58
N GLY A 97 -19.99 28.29 -9.82
CA GLY A 97 -21.19 28.13 -10.61
C GLY A 97 -21.90 26.79 -10.37
N SER A 98 -22.98 26.56 -11.15
CA SER A 98 -23.68 25.28 -11.12
C SER A 98 -22.87 24.21 -11.90
N LYS A 99 -23.06 22.93 -11.52
CA LYS A 99 -22.39 21.76 -12.11
C LYS A 99 -20.86 21.79 -12.04
N GLN A 100 -20.34 22.39 -10.98
CA GLN A 100 -18.90 22.50 -10.75
C GLN A 100 -18.45 21.60 -9.59
N ILE A 101 -17.26 21.03 -9.74
CA ILE A 101 -16.48 20.39 -8.66
C ILE A 101 -15.22 21.25 -8.51
N GLU A 102 -15.10 21.96 -7.42
CA GLU A 102 -13.96 22.86 -7.16
C GLU A 102 -12.99 22.20 -6.18
N LEU A 103 -11.69 22.28 -6.52
CA LEU A 103 -10.58 21.87 -5.66
C LEU A 103 -9.77 23.11 -5.28
N SER A 104 -9.65 23.40 -3.99
CA SER A 104 -8.93 24.59 -3.52
C SER A 104 -8.09 24.31 -2.29
N ILE A 105 -7.02 25.09 -2.11
CA ILE A 105 -6.11 25.04 -0.96
C ILE A 105 -6.49 26.10 0.05
N ASP A 106 -6.62 25.68 1.32
CA ASP A 106 -6.81 26.58 2.46
C ASP A 106 -5.71 26.30 3.52
N PRO A 107 -4.71 27.19 3.67
CA PRO A 107 -3.66 27.05 4.66
C PRO A 107 -4.15 27.02 6.11
N ALA A 108 -5.37 27.50 6.39
CA ALA A 108 -5.96 27.52 7.72
C ALA A 108 -6.36 26.11 8.24
N ILE A 109 -6.50 25.12 7.34
CA ILE A 109 -6.69 23.74 7.76
C ILE A 109 -5.42 23.25 8.46
N VAL A 110 -5.55 22.72 9.69
CA VAL A 110 -4.41 22.39 10.53
C VAL A 110 -3.61 21.17 10.00
N ASN A 111 -4.29 20.08 9.72
CA ASN A 111 -3.64 18.83 9.30
C ASN A 111 -3.28 18.87 7.81
N THR A 112 -2.06 18.47 7.44
CA THR A 112 -1.57 18.47 6.06
C THR A 112 -2.33 17.52 5.15
N GLU A 113 -2.92 16.46 5.70
CA GLU A 113 -3.77 15.51 4.99
C GLU A 113 -5.27 15.77 5.22
N GLY A 114 -5.62 16.81 6.00
CA GLY A 114 -6.99 17.19 6.31
C GLY A 114 -7.69 17.86 5.15
N TYR A 115 -9.02 17.64 5.07
CA TYR A 115 -9.89 18.24 4.05
C TYR A 115 -11.31 18.49 4.56
N LYS A 116 -12.02 19.36 3.82
CA LYS A 116 -13.46 19.55 3.90
C LYS A 116 -14.05 19.18 2.54
N LEU A 117 -15.19 18.50 2.54
CA LEU A 117 -15.93 18.13 1.34
C LEU A 117 -17.38 18.55 1.55
N ASP A 118 -17.83 19.54 0.77
CA ASP A 118 -19.20 20.03 0.72
C ASP A 118 -19.86 19.60 -0.58
N VAL A 119 -20.99 18.91 -0.50
CA VAL A 119 -21.79 18.48 -1.64
C VAL A 119 -23.14 19.18 -1.56
N ALA A 120 -23.35 20.15 -2.44
CA ALA A 120 -24.66 20.79 -2.69
C ALA A 120 -25.31 20.17 -3.93
N PRO A 121 -26.63 20.41 -4.19
CA PRO A 121 -27.27 19.88 -5.38
C PRO A 121 -26.67 20.38 -6.71
N ASP A 122 -26.06 21.56 -6.67
CA ASP A 122 -25.59 22.27 -7.88
C ASP A 122 -24.04 22.26 -7.97
N ASN A 123 -23.32 22.03 -6.87
CA ASN A 123 -21.86 22.04 -6.88
C ASN A 123 -21.25 21.16 -5.79
N ILE A 124 -19.96 20.88 -5.94
CA ILE A 124 -19.12 20.18 -4.95
C ILE A 124 -17.88 21.02 -4.69
N SER A 125 -17.54 21.23 -3.42
CA SER A 125 -16.31 21.88 -3.00
C SER A 125 -15.44 20.90 -2.21
N ILE A 126 -14.16 20.77 -2.58
CA ILE A 126 -13.15 20.08 -1.79
C ILE A 126 -12.06 21.07 -1.44
N VAL A 127 -11.89 21.33 -0.15
CA VAL A 127 -10.90 22.26 0.37
C VAL A 127 -9.94 21.53 1.30
N ALA A 128 -8.64 21.68 1.10
CA ALA A 128 -7.63 21.02 1.91
C ALA A 128 -6.41 21.90 2.16
N LYS A 129 -5.57 21.51 3.13
CA LYS A 129 -4.31 22.22 3.39
C LYS A 129 -3.28 22.02 2.30
N THR A 130 -3.23 20.82 1.72
CA THR A 130 -2.27 20.42 0.69
C THR A 130 -2.95 19.60 -0.41
N ALA A 131 -2.25 19.37 -1.50
CA ALA A 131 -2.71 18.49 -2.57
C ALA A 131 -2.96 17.04 -2.08
N ALA A 132 -2.25 16.55 -1.05
CA ALA A 132 -2.53 15.24 -0.45
C ALA A 132 -3.91 15.21 0.21
N GLY A 133 -4.27 16.24 0.98
CA GLY A 133 -5.62 16.35 1.54
C GLY A 133 -6.70 16.45 0.47
N LEU A 134 -6.46 17.20 -0.62
CA LEU A 134 -7.38 17.24 -1.78
C LEU A 134 -7.56 15.84 -2.39
N PHE A 135 -6.47 15.10 -2.57
CA PHE A 135 -6.53 13.73 -3.09
C PHE A 135 -7.38 12.82 -2.20
N TYR A 136 -7.23 12.90 -0.86
CA TYR A 136 -8.05 12.12 0.08
C TYR A 136 -9.52 12.56 0.08
N GLY A 137 -9.79 13.85 -0.10
CA GLY A 137 -11.16 14.36 -0.33
C GLY A 137 -11.76 13.80 -1.61
N VAL A 138 -10.97 13.69 -2.68
CA VAL A 138 -11.39 13.05 -3.95
C VAL A 138 -11.65 11.55 -3.75
N GLN A 139 -10.83 10.83 -2.95
CA GLN A 139 -11.11 9.42 -2.65
C GLN A 139 -12.42 9.25 -1.86
N THR A 140 -12.70 10.16 -0.93
CA THR A 140 -14.00 10.17 -0.22
C THR A 140 -15.15 10.46 -1.17
N LEU A 141 -15.04 11.46 -2.05
CA LEU A 141 -16.02 11.73 -3.09
C LEU A 141 -16.26 10.49 -4.00
N ARG A 142 -15.17 9.80 -4.40
CA ARG A 142 -15.24 8.56 -5.18
C ARG A 142 -16.02 7.47 -4.45
N GLN A 143 -15.82 7.31 -3.15
CA GLN A 143 -16.53 6.31 -2.35
C GLN A 143 -17.99 6.68 -2.08
N LEU A 144 -18.38 7.95 -2.08
CA LEU A 144 -19.78 8.41 -2.03
C LEU A 144 -20.54 8.15 -3.34
N MET A 145 -19.84 7.98 -4.46
CA MET A 145 -20.43 7.61 -5.74
C MET A 145 -20.81 6.13 -5.77
N PRO A 146 -21.78 5.72 -6.58
CA PRO A 146 -22.09 4.32 -6.83
C PRO A 146 -20.87 3.53 -7.27
N VAL A 147 -20.81 2.22 -6.94
CA VAL A 147 -19.69 1.32 -7.30
C VAL A 147 -19.39 1.34 -8.81
N SER A 148 -20.40 1.64 -9.64
CA SER A 148 -20.21 1.78 -11.08
C SER A 148 -19.19 2.85 -11.50
N VAL A 149 -18.76 3.74 -10.59
CA VAL A 149 -17.66 4.68 -10.86
C VAL A 149 -16.32 3.97 -11.11
N GLU A 150 -16.19 2.72 -10.69
CA GLU A 150 -14.98 1.92 -10.90
C GLU A 150 -14.92 1.28 -12.30
N TYR A 151 -16.00 1.29 -13.06
CA TYR A 151 -15.99 0.72 -14.40
C TYR A 151 -15.28 1.64 -15.39
N GLN A 152 -14.42 1.08 -16.21
CA GLN A 152 -13.68 1.80 -17.24
C GLN A 152 -14.50 1.93 -18.56
N ALA A 153 -15.82 2.10 -18.44
CA ALA A 153 -16.74 2.21 -19.56
C ALA A 153 -17.94 3.07 -19.18
N ALA A 154 -18.55 3.73 -20.16
CA ALA A 154 -19.76 4.49 -19.97
C ALA A 154 -20.89 3.60 -19.44
N VAL A 155 -21.54 4.05 -18.36
CA VAL A 155 -22.66 3.35 -17.75
C VAL A 155 -23.96 4.12 -17.96
N ALA A 156 -25.04 3.40 -18.28
CA ALA A 156 -26.36 4.01 -18.45
C ALA A 156 -26.97 4.51 -17.13
N ARG A 157 -26.37 4.20 -15.99
CA ARG A 157 -26.83 4.59 -14.65
C ARG A 157 -26.42 6.03 -14.32
N ARG A 158 -27.28 6.72 -13.59
CA ARG A 158 -26.98 8.06 -13.09
C ARG A 158 -25.86 7.99 -12.05
N LEU A 159 -24.80 8.74 -12.28
CA LEU A 159 -23.72 8.93 -11.31
C LEU A 159 -24.13 10.08 -10.38
N THR A 160 -24.54 9.73 -9.15
CA THR A 160 -25.03 10.69 -8.15
C THR A 160 -24.23 10.61 -6.86
N VAL A 161 -24.10 11.74 -6.18
CA VAL A 161 -23.47 11.87 -4.86
C VAL A 161 -24.51 12.47 -3.91
N PRO A 162 -24.74 11.89 -2.72
CA PRO A 162 -25.64 12.49 -1.72
C PRO A 162 -25.10 13.85 -1.29
N THR A 163 -25.98 14.80 -1.01
CA THR A 163 -25.58 16.11 -0.48
C THR A 163 -25.14 15.98 0.97
N GLY A 164 -24.29 16.90 1.43
CA GLY A 164 -23.84 16.90 2.80
C GLY A 164 -22.50 17.57 3.01
N HIS A 165 -22.01 17.45 4.22
CA HIS A 165 -20.78 18.06 4.70
C HIS A 165 -19.89 17.05 5.40
N ILE A 166 -18.61 17.00 5.05
CA ILE A 166 -17.60 16.13 5.63
C ILE A 166 -16.40 16.98 6.01
N VAL A 167 -15.91 16.80 7.25
CA VAL A 167 -14.62 17.31 7.72
C VAL A 167 -13.80 16.11 8.18
N ASP A 168 -12.58 15.98 7.69
CA ASP A 168 -11.81 14.79 7.91
C ASP A 168 -10.30 15.05 8.00
N SER A 169 -9.63 14.22 8.80
CA SER A 169 -8.18 14.16 8.90
C SER A 169 -7.75 12.83 9.56
N PRO A 170 -6.55 12.31 9.26
CA PRO A 170 -6.09 11.05 9.84
C PRO A 170 -5.72 11.19 11.33
N ARG A 171 -5.90 10.08 12.07
CA ARG A 171 -5.38 9.91 13.44
C ARG A 171 -3.86 9.81 13.43
N PHE A 172 -3.29 9.02 12.54
CA PHE A 172 -1.86 8.79 12.43
C PHE A 172 -1.31 9.21 11.06
N GLU A 173 -0.07 9.69 11.04
CA GLU A 173 0.64 10.11 9.83
C GLU A 173 1.17 8.94 9.00
N TRP A 174 1.40 7.76 9.60
CA TRP A 174 1.85 6.55 8.93
C TRP A 174 0.72 5.53 8.83
N ARG A 175 0.32 5.20 7.61
CA ARG A 175 -0.66 4.18 7.31
C ARG A 175 -0.06 3.33 6.21
N GLY A 176 0.62 2.25 6.62
CA GLY A 176 1.49 1.45 5.75
C GLY A 176 0.91 0.09 5.37
N MET A 177 1.39 -0.38 4.24
CA MET A 177 1.35 -1.79 3.87
C MET A 177 2.71 -2.21 3.34
N GLN A 178 3.25 -3.32 3.86
CA GLN A 178 4.45 -3.95 3.33
C GLN A 178 4.06 -5.03 2.31
N LEU A 179 4.81 -5.10 1.22
CA LEU A 179 4.79 -6.18 0.24
C LEU A 179 6.14 -6.88 0.24
N ASP A 180 6.15 -8.15 0.60
CA ASP A 180 7.31 -9.01 0.42
C ASP A 180 7.38 -9.47 -1.05
N VAL A 181 8.28 -8.87 -1.80
CA VAL A 181 8.57 -9.24 -3.18
C VAL A 181 9.81 -10.14 -3.30
N ALA A 182 10.45 -10.42 -2.15
CA ALA A 182 11.67 -11.21 -2.09
C ALA A 182 11.38 -12.72 -2.11
N ARG A 183 10.43 -13.21 -1.30
CA ARG A 183 10.08 -14.63 -1.26
C ARG A 183 9.40 -15.07 -2.55
N HIS A 184 8.47 -14.24 -3.08
CA HIS A 184 7.93 -14.38 -4.43
C HIS A 184 7.91 -13.02 -5.14
N PHE A 185 8.39 -13.00 -6.38
CA PHE A 185 8.50 -11.76 -7.15
C PHE A 185 7.13 -11.28 -7.63
N LEU A 186 6.81 -10.03 -7.36
CA LEU A 186 5.61 -9.37 -7.85
C LEU A 186 5.99 -8.34 -8.94
N PRO A 187 5.50 -8.48 -10.19
CA PRO A 187 5.86 -7.58 -11.29
C PRO A 187 5.42 -6.12 -11.05
N PRO A 188 6.07 -5.13 -11.67
CA PRO A 188 5.76 -3.70 -11.48
C PRO A 188 4.30 -3.33 -11.72
N ARG A 189 3.64 -3.97 -12.71
CA ARG A 189 2.22 -3.77 -13.02
C ARG A 189 1.34 -4.10 -11.81
N ASP A 190 1.64 -5.21 -11.15
CA ASP A 190 0.80 -5.69 -10.05
C ASP A 190 1.08 -4.88 -8.77
N VAL A 191 2.33 -4.45 -8.53
CA VAL A 191 2.64 -3.46 -7.47
C VAL A 191 1.86 -2.16 -7.68
N LYS A 192 1.76 -1.65 -8.91
CA LYS A 192 0.96 -0.46 -9.23
C LYS A 192 -0.53 -0.65 -9.00
N LYS A 193 -1.07 -1.86 -9.25
CA LYS A 193 -2.45 -2.21 -8.91
C LYS A 193 -2.69 -2.11 -7.40
N PHE A 194 -1.75 -2.62 -6.58
CA PHE A 194 -1.80 -2.44 -5.12
C PHE A 194 -1.80 -0.96 -4.72
N ILE A 195 -0.92 -0.15 -5.32
CA ILE A 195 -0.87 1.30 -5.06
C ILE A 195 -2.24 1.94 -5.33
N ASP A 196 -2.89 1.64 -6.47
CA ASP A 196 -4.20 2.21 -6.80
C ASP A 196 -5.29 1.82 -5.79
N VAL A 197 -5.35 0.54 -5.39
CA VAL A 197 -6.35 0.07 -4.43
C VAL A 197 -6.09 0.63 -3.02
N LEU A 198 -4.85 0.60 -2.56
CA LEU A 198 -4.47 1.12 -1.24
C LEU A 198 -4.71 2.62 -1.12
N SER A 199 -4.41 3.39 -2.17
CA SER A 199 -4.62 4.85 -2.20
C SER A 199 -6.09 5.24 -2.13
N LEU A 200 -7.01 4.42 -2.67
CA LEU A 200 -8.45 4.61 -2.54
C LEU A 200 -8.89 4.63 -1.07
N TYR A 201 -8.23 3.83 -0.23
CA TYR A 201 -8.47 3.75 1.21
C TYR A 201 -7.48 4.59 2.04
N LYS A 202 -6.80 5.55 1.42
CA LYS A 202 -5.93 6.54 2.09
C LYS A 202 -4.71 5.94 2.81
N ILE A 203 -4.24 4.76 2.39
CA ILE A 203 -2.91 4.24 2.75
C ILE A 203 -1.86 5.11 2.08
N ASN A 204 -0.82 5.52 2.81
CA ASN A 204 0.15 6.50 2.34
C ASN A 204 1.62 6.03 2.41
N ARG A 205 1.87 4.78 2.83
CA ARG A 205 3.19 4.17 2.81
C ARG A 205 3.13 2.80 2.14
N LEU A 206 4.01 2.59 1.18
CA LEU A 206 4.27 1.29 0.58
C LEU A 206 5.67 0.85 0.98
N HIS A 207 5.75 -0.10 1.89
CA HIS A 207 7.00 -0.72 2.29
C HIS A 207 7.29 -1.88 1.34
N LEU A 208 8.42 -1.85 0.64
CA LEU A 208 8.86 -2.90 -0.27
C LEU A 208 10.02 -3.67 0.34
N HIS A 209 9.78 -4.92 0.70
CA HIS A 209 10.79 -5.86 1.17
C HIS A 209 11.49 -6.47 -0.05
N LEU A 210 12.65 -5.86 -0.40
CA LEU A 210 13.32 -6.05 -1.70
C LEU A 210 14.37 -7.16 -1.71
N ALA A 211 14.75 -7.68 -0.55
CA ALA A 211 15.74 -8.75 -0.44
C ALA A 211 15.49 -9.62 0.79
N ASP A 212 15.66 -10.93 0.60
CA ASP A 212 15.65 -11.92 1.65
C ASP A 212 16.52 -13.12 1.24
N ASP A 213 16.48 -14.18 2.02
CA ASP A 213 17.28 -15.41 1.78
C ASP A 213 16.99 -16.05 0.40
N GLN A 214 15.72 -15.96 -0.06
CA GLN A 214 15.29 -16.63 -1.28
C GLN A 214 15.42 -15.76 -2.52
N GLY A 215 15.63 -14.45 -2.38
CA GLY A 215 15.72 -13.61 -3.55
C GLY A 215 16.15 -12.17 -3.30
N TRP A 216 16.80 -11.61 -4.30
CA TRP A 216 17.18 -10.20 -4.38
C TRP A 216 16.42 -9.52 -5.52
N ARG A 217 15.71 -8.41 -5.27
CA ARG A 217 14.69 -7.88 -6.19
C ARG A 217 14.95 -6.49 -6.75
N ILE A 218 16.15 -5.95 -6.60
CA ILE A 218 16.50 -4.62 -7.11
C ILE A 218 17.89 -4.61 -7.77
N ASP A 219 17.98 -4.03 -8.96
CA ASP A 219 19.28 -3.87 -9.65
C ASP A 219 20.14 -2.82 -8.98
N ILE A 220 21.36 -3.23 -8.60
CA ILE A 220 22.42 -2.37 -8.06
C ILE A 220 23.54 -2.35 -9.08
N LEU A 221 23.68 -1.25 -9.83
CA LEU A 221 24.59 -1.18 -10.97
C LEU A 221 26.06 -1.40 -10.60
N SER A 222 26.49 -0.93 -9.42
CA SER A 222 27.82 -1.19 -8.90
C SER A 222 28.02 -2.62 -8.39
N ARG A 223 26.93 -3.37 -8.18
CA ARG A 223 26.91 -4.75 -7.65
C ARG A 223 25.96 -5.64 -8.48
N PRO A 224 26.18 -5.80 -9.80
CA PRO A 224 25.20 -6.42 -10.70
C PRO A 224 24.87 -7.89 -10.41
N ASN A 225 25.76 -8.61 -9.73
CA ASN A 225 25.50 -10.01 -9.37
C ASN A 225 24.37 -10.15 -8.35
N LEU A 226 24.07 -9.13 -7.54
CA LEU A 226 22.94 -9.17 -6.62
C LEU A 226 21.64 -9.51 -7.36
N ALA A 227 21.34 -8.79 -8.44
CA ALA A 227 20.17 -9.05 -9.28
C ALA A 227 20.35 -10.28 -10.18
N LYS A 228 21.52 -10.41 -10.85
CA LYS A 228 21.76 -11.44 -11.85
C LYS A 228 21.88 -12.86 -11.28
N ILE A 229 22.32 -12.99 -10.04
CA ILE A 229 22.44 -14.28 -9.33
C ILE A 229 21.35 -14.38 -8.27
N GLY A 230 21.29 -13.44 -7.34
CA GLY A 230 20.33 -13.45 -6.24
C GLY A 230 18.87 -13.27 -6.69
N GLY A 231 18.62 -12.71 -7.87
CA GLY A 231 17.29 -12.55 -8.44
C GLY A 231 16.74 -13.74 -9.23
N LEU A 232 17.55 -14.82 -9.41
CA LEU A 232 17.19 -15.92 -10.32
C LEU A 232 16.10 -16.87 -9.78
N THR A 233 15.93 -16.93 -8.48
CA THR A 233 15.03 -17.90 -7.83
C THR A 233 14.12 -17.23 -6.80
N GLN A 234 13.26 -18.05 -6.19
CA GLN A 234 12.29 -17.67 -5.16
C GLN A 234 11.96 -18.90 -4.31
N VAL A 235 11.04 -18.80 -3.36
CA VAL A 235 10.57 -19.97 -2.60
C VAL A 235 10.08 -21.07 -3.55
N GLY A 236 10.41 -22.30 -3.26
CA GLY A 236 10.11 -23.46 -4.10
C GLY A 236 11.04 -23.64 -5.31
N GLY A 237 12.04 -22.77 -5.50
CA GLY A 237 13.01 -22.87 -6.61
C GLY A 237 12.46 -22.46 -7.98
N GLY A 238 11.35 -21.74 -8.01
CA GLY A 238 10.76 -21.18 -9.24
C GLY A 238 11.60 -20.06 -9.84
N VAL A 239 11.17 -19.58 -11.01
CA VAL A 239 11.80 -18.44 -11.69
C VAL A 239 11.55 -17.19 -10.86
N GLY A 240 12.61 -16.54 -10.43
CA GLY A 240 12.55 -15.27 -9.70
C GLY A 240 12.28 -14.08 -10.63
N GLY A 241 12.81 -12.95 -10.26
CA GLY A 241 12.73 -11.69 -11.00
C GLY A 241 13.38 -10.59 -10.16
N TYR A 242 13.56 -9.44 -10.77
CA TYR A 242 14.01 -8.22 -10.08
C TYR A 242 13.56 -6.99 -10.84
N TYR A 243 13.47 -5.88 -10.16
CA TYR A 243 13.23 -4.58 -10.80
C TYR A 243 14.54 -4.01 -11.32
N THR A 244 14.56 -3.59 -12.57
CA THR A 244 15.58 -2.65 -13.06
C THR A 244 15.46 -1.33 -12.29
N GLN A 245 16.52 -0.52 -12.29
CA GLN A 245 16.46 0.79 -11.64
C GLN A 245 15.35 1.68 -12.22
N ASP A 246 15.05 1.57 -13.52
CA ASP A 246 14.02 2.37 -14.15
C ASP A 246 12.61 1.87 -13.78
N GLU A 247 12.38 0.55 -13.69
CA GLU A 247 11.12 -0.01 -13.19
C GLU A 247 10.88 0.37 -11.73
N TYR A 248 11.91 0.33 -10.89
CA TYR A 248 11.80 0.77 -9.50
C TYR A 248 11.47 2.26 -9.38
N LYS A 249 12.17 3.13 -10.13
CA LYS A 249 11.87 4.57 -10.19
C LYS A 249 10.46 4.84 -10.69
N ASP A 250 9.96 4.06 -11.65
CA ASP A 250 8.61 4.15 -12.16
C ASP A 250 7.56 3.73 -11.11
N ILE A 251 7.81 2.69 -10.30
CA ILE A 251 6.98 2.35 -9.14
C ILE A 251 6.96 3.50 -8.14
N VAL A 252 8.12 4.06 -7.80
CA VAL A 252 8.25 5.19 -6.85
C VAL A 252 7.50 6.43 -7.34
N ALA A 253 7.64 6.79 -8.61
CA ALA A 253 6.95 7.92 -9.22
C ALA A 253 5.43 7.69 -9.28
N TYR A 254 5.00 6.46 -9.58
CA TYR A 254 3.59 6.09 -9.59
C TYR A 254 2.96 6.19 -8.20
N ALA A 255 3.64 5.68 -7.17
CA ALA A 255 3.20 5.81 -5.78
C ALA A 255 3.09 7.28 -5.37
N ALA A 256 4.09 8.10 -5.70
CA ALA A 256 4.08 9.54 -5.43
C ALA A 256 2.90 10.26 -6.11
N SER A 257 2.50 9.84 -7.31
CA SER A 257 1.31 10.38 -8.00
C SER A 257 -0.02 10.03 -7.30
N ARG A 258 0.01 9.14 -6.33
CA ARG A 258 -1.10 8.75 -5.44
C ARG A 258 -0.86 9.22 -4.00
N PHE A 259 0.06 10.15 -3.78
CA PHE A 259 0.47 10.64 -2.46
C PHE A 259 0.90 9.52 -1.50
N MET A 260 1.47 8.45 -2.04
CA MET A 260 2.04 7.33 -1.32
C MET A 260 3.56 7.37 -1.42
N THR A 261 4.25 7.19 -0.28
CA THR A 261 5.71 7.15 -0.21
C THR A 261 6.17 5.69 -0.18
N VAL A 262 7.12 5.33 -1.05
CA VAL A 262 7.79 4.03 -0.99
C VAL A 262 8.86 4.05 0.09
N VAL A 263 8.89 3.00 0.91
CA VAL A 263 9.92 2.72 1.91
C VAL A 263 10.64 1.44 1.48
N PRO A 264 11.87 1.54 0.97
CA PRO A 264 12.64 0.36 0.58
C PRO A 264 13.21 -0.33 1.80
N GLU A 265 13.18 -1.67 1.80
CA GLU A 265 13.86 -2.51 2.79
C GLU A 265 14.89 -3.42 2.13
N ILE A 266 16.08 -3.43 2.70
CA ILE A 266 17.07 -4.49 2.54
C ILE A 266 17.39 -5.00 3.94
N ASP A 267 16.91 -6.17 4.25
CA ASP A 267 17.06 -6.76 5.58
C ASP A 267 18.51 -7.17 5.84
N MET A 268 19.03 -6.74 6.98
CA MET A 268 20.44 -6.96 7.42
C MET A 268 20.54 -6.99 8.94
N PRO A 269 21.42 -7.80 9.53
CA PRO A 269 22.47 -8.62 8.93
C PRO A 269 22.09 -10.07 8.64
N ALA A 270 20.89 -10.53 8.97
CA ALA A 270 20.29 -11.79 8.55
C ALA A 270 19.49 -11.63 7.25
N HIS A 271 18.75 -12.64 6.84
CA HIS A 271 17.85 -12.59 5.67
C HIS A 271 18.52 -12.16 4.35
N LEU A 272 19.79 -12.52 4.15
CA LEU A 272 20.58 -12.11 2.98
C LEU A 272 21.30 -13.28 2.28
N ASN A 273 20.80 -14.51 2.35
CA ASN A 273 21.44 -15.63 1.67
C ASN A 273 21.61 -15.36 0.16
N ALA A 274 20.60 -14.81 -0.51
CA ALA A 274 20.68 -14.48 -1.93
C ALA A 274 21.82 -13.49 -2.25
N ALA A 275 22.07 -12.51 -1.37
CA ALA A 275 23.20 -11.59 -1.52
C ALA A 275 24.54 -12.29 -1.26
N MET A 276 24.62 -13.16 -0.26
CA MET A 276 25.84 -13.93 0.07
C MET A 276 26.20 -14.93 -1.03
N VAL A 277 25.22 -15.55 -1.68
CA VAL A 277 25.44 -16.37 -2.88
C VAL A 277 26.03 -15.53 -4.00
N SER A 278 25.56 -14.30 -4.16
CA SER A 278 25.98 -13.37 -5.21
C SER A 278 27.35 -12.76 -4.98
N TYR A 279 27.71 -12.54 -3.72
CA TYR A 279 28.97 -11.92 -3.28
C TYR A 279 29.49 -12.68 -2.03
N PRO A 280 30.32 -13.71 -2.22
CA PRO A 280 30.89 -14.50 -1.11
C PRO A 280 31.69 -13.67 -0.09
N GLU A 281 32.15 -12.48 -0.48
CA GLU A 281 32.81 -11.53 0.42
C GLU A 281 31.94 -11.09 1.60
N LEU A 282 30.65 -11.28 1.52
CA LEU A 282 29.70 -11.04 2.62
C LEU A 282 29.76 -12.12 3.71
N THR A 283 30.33 -13.32 3.43
CA THR A 283 30.53 -14.38 4.41
C THR A 283 31.87 -14.26 5.11
N CYS A 284 32.02 -14.90 6.26
CA CYS A 284 33.28 -14.85 7.04
C CYS A 284 34.41 -15.65 6.39
N ASP A 285 34.09 -16.76 5.75
CA ASP A 285 35.03 -17.68 5.09
C ASP A 285 35.27 -17.37 3.62
N ASN A 286 34.58 -16.38 3.09
CA ASN A 286 34.60 -16.00 1.67
C ASN A 286 34.11 -17.11 0.73
N VAL A 287 33.22 -17.96 1.22
CA VAL A 287 32.61 -19.05 0.46
C VAL A 287 31.11 -18.79 0.26
N ALA A 288 30.62 -18.89 -0.97
CA ALA A 288 29.19 -18.74 -1.26
C ALA A 288 28.41 -19.87 -0.57
N PRO A 289 27.37 -19.53 0.22
CA PRO A 289 26.48 -20.56 0.76
C PRO A 289 25.65 -21.19 -0.37
N PRO A 290 25.04 -22.37 -0.14
CA PRO A 290 24.04 -22.89 -1.08
C PRO A 290 22.88 -21.92 -1.29
N VAL A 291 22.31 -21.90 -2.50
CA VAL A 291 21.07 -21.18 -2.80
C VAL A 291 19.95 -21.70 -1.89
N TYR A 292 19.22 -20.81 -1.26
CA TYR A 292 18.13 -21.15 -0.34
C TYR A 292 16.77 -20.88 -1.00
N THR A 293 15.91 -21.90 -1.04
CA THR A 293 14.58 -21.81 -1.68
C THR A 293 13.46 -22.38 -0.80
N PHE A 294 13.74 -22.65 0.46
CA PHE A 294 12.75 -23.19 1.39
C PHE A 294 12.01 -22.05 2.11
N ILE A 295 10.87 -22.37 2.73
CA ILE A 295 10.19 -21.50 3.69
C ILE A 295 11.04 -21.41 4.96
N GLY A 296 11.08 -20.22 5.59
CA GLY A 296 11.91 -19.94 6.76
C GLY A 296 13.30 -19.41 6.40
N ALA A 297 14.19 -19.31 7.37
CA ALA A 297 15.52 -18.74 7.24
C ALA A 297 16.64 -19.78 7.45
N PRO A 298 17.72 -19.77 6.64
CA PRO A 298 18.84 -20.71 6.77
C PRO A 298 19.77 -20.36 7.95
N LYS A 299 19.47 -19.33 8.74
CA LYS A 299 20.29 -18.81 9.84
C LYS A 299 21.70 -18.34 9.40
N THR A 300 21.82 -17.89 8.15
CA THR A 300 23.01 -17.21 7.63
C THR A 300 23.01 -15.76 8.07
N VAL A 301 24.18 -15.20 8.35
CA VAL A 301 24.33 -13.78 8.71
C VAL A 301 25.60 -13.21 8.07
N LEU A 302 25.57 -11.91 7.79
CA LEU A 302 26.74 -11.19 7.29
C LEU A 302 27.94 -11.31 8.26
N CYS A 303 29.15 -11.32 7.71
CA CYS A 303 30.39 -11.26 8.50
C CYS A 303 30.60 -9.82 9.00
N VAL A 304 29.81 -9.38 9.98
CA VAL A 304 29.73 -7.98 10.44
C VAL A 304 31.05 -7.42 10.97
N ASP A 305 31.97 -8.28 11.43
CA ASP A 305 33.32 -7.87 11.90
C ASP A 305 34.29 -7.64 10.74
N SER A 306 33.95 -8.05 9.55
CA SER A 306 34.82 -7.91 8.37
C SER A 306 34.64 -6.54 7.71
N ALA A 307 35.75 -5.79 7.57
CA ALA A 307 35.72 -4.48 6.90
C ALA A 307 35.27 -4.55 5.43
N ARG A 308 35.44 -5.71 4.75
CA ARG A 308 35.07 -5.89 3.32
C ARG A 308 33.57 -5.91 3.06
N VAL A 309 32.72 -6.16 4.05
CA VAL A 309 31.27 -6.20 3.92
C VAL A 309 30.69 -4.80 3.66
N TYR A 310 31.24 -3.80 4.33
CA TYR A 310 30.65 -2.45 4.35
C TYR A 310 30.68 -1.70 3.03
N PRO A 311 31.73 -1.78 2.18
CA PRO A 311 31.67 -1.16 0.86
C PRO A 311 30.52 -1.68 -0.01
N ILE A 312 30.15 -2.98 0.14
CA ILE A 312 29.01 -3.56 -0.59
C ILE A 312 27.69 -2.98 -0.04
N ILE A 313 27.55 -2.92 1.28
CA ILE A 313 26.38 -2.34 1.96
C ILE A 313 26.24 -0.84 1.58
N GLU A 314 27.33 -0.08 1.62
CA GLU A 314 27.33 1.34 1.27
C GLU A 314 26.91 1.59 -0.17
N ASP A 315 27.33 0.75 -1.12
CA ASP A 315 26.89 0.80 -2.50
C ASP A 315 25.39 0.54 -2.64
N ILE A 316 24.87 -0.47 -1.96
CA ILE A 316 23.44 -0.82 -1.94
C ILE A 316 22.61 0.36 -1.39
N VAL A 317 22.95 0.84 -0.20
CA VAL A 317 22.23 1.93 0.46
C VAL A 317 22.30 3.21 -0.36
N ARG A 318 23.45 3.51 -0.96
CA ARG A 318 23.65 4.69 -1.82
C ARG A 318 22.74 4.67 -3.05
N GLU A 319 22.72 3.56 -3.79
CA GLU A 319 21.95 3.50 -5.04
C GLU A 319 20.45 3.50 -4.78
N ILE A 320 19.97 2.71 -3.82
CA ILE A 320 18.55 2.68 -3.46
C ILE A 320 18.11 4.04 -2.91
N SER A 321 18.90 4.68 -2.04
CA SER A 321 18.59 6.01 -1.51
C SER A 321 18.49 7.08 -2.60
N ALA A 322 19.33 7.00 -3.62
CA ALA A 322 19.31 7.94 -4.74
C ALA A 322 18.05 7.80 -5.63
N MET A 323 17.49 6.59 -5.72
CA MET A 323 16.28 6.31 -6.48
C MET A 323 14.98 6.55 -5.70
N THR A 324 15.07 6.70 -4.38
CA THR A 324 13.91 6.80 -3.48
C THR A 324 13.86 8.16 -2.82
N PRO A 325 13.07 9.13 -3.32
CA PRO A 325 12.96 10.47 -2.71
C PRO A 325 12.41 10.49 -1.29
N GLY A 326 11.65 9.45 -0.88
CA GLY A 326 11.11 9.31 0.48
C GLY A 326 12.20 9.39 1.55
N ALA A 327 11.82 9.86 2.73
CA ALA A 327 12.77 10.12 3.82
C ALA A 327 13.30 8.85 4.51
N TYR A 328 12.66 7.69 4.29
CA TYR A 328 12.92 6.49 5.09
C TYR A 328 13.66 5.40 4.30
N TYR A 329 14.49 4.64 5.01
CA TYR A 329 15.16 3.43 4.54
C TYR A 329 15.09 2.37 5.64
N HIS A 330 14.46 1.23 5.35
CA HIS A 330 14.31 0.13 6.29
C HIS A 330 15.47 -0.86 6.14
N ILE A 331 16.07 -1.25 7.28
CA ILE A 331 17.24 -2.16 7.30
C ILE A 331 16.90 -3.57 7.76
N GLY A 332 15.62 -3.86 8.07
CA GLY A 332 15.25 -5.11 8.72
C GLY A 332 15.77 -5.17 10.16
N GLY A 333 16.71 -6.05 10.42
CA GLY A 333 17.43 -6.17 11.68
C GLY A 333 16.90 -7.26 12.62
N ASP A 334 15.91 -8.02 12.21
CA ASP A 334 15.28 -9.08 12.99
C ASP A 334 15.96 -10.45 12.83
N GLU A 335 15.58 -11.35 13.71
CA GLU A 335 15.92 -12.78 13.67
C GLU A 335 17.42 -13.11 13.53
N VAL A 336 18.30 -12.43 14.26
CA VAL A 336 19.78 -12.55 14.15
C VAL A 336 20.37 -13.42 15.26
N PRO A 337 20.24 -14.76 15.20
CA PRO A 337 20.58 -15.62 16.34
C PRO A 337 22.08 -15.93 16.46
N ARG A 338 22.90 -15.67 15.43
CA ARG A 338 24.32 -16.12 15.38
C ARG A 338 25.33 -15.06 15.80
N LEU A 339 24.91 -13.82 15.93
CA LEU A 339 25.80 -12.75 16.42
C LEU A 339 25.73 -12.65 17.93
N THR A 340 26.86 -12.30 18.54
CA THR A 340 26.84 -11.83 19.93
C THR A 340 26.10 -10.52 20.00
N LYS A 341 25.53 -10.21 21.17
CA LYS A 341 24.83 -8.95 21.38
C LYS A 341 25.68 -7.73 21.00
N THR A 342 26.96 -7.73 21.33
CA THR A 342 27.88 -6.64 20.99
C THR A 342 28.05 -6.49 19.49
N GLN A 343 28.30 -7.56 18.75
CA GLN A 343 28.43 -7.54 17.30
C GLN A 343 27.16 -6.98 16.65
N TYR A 344 26.00 -7.46 17.08
CA TYR A 344 24.72 -7.01 16.57
C TYR A 344 24.49 -5.50 16.81
N LEU A 345 24.62 -5.03 18.05
CA LEU A 345 24.42 -3.62 18.37
C LEU A 345 25.40 -2.70 17.62
N THR A 346 26.69 -3.09 17.56
CA THR A 346 27.70 -2.34 16.78
C THR A 346 27.32 -2.26 15.29
N PHE A 347 26.83 -3.37 14.73
CA PHE A 347 26.36 -3.40 13.34
C PHE A 347 25.18 -2.42 13.13
N ILE A 348 24.15 -2.47 13.98
CA ILE A 348 22.96 -1.59 13.87
C ILE A 348 23.38 -0.11 13.98
N GLU A 349 24.24 0.26 14.90
CA GLU A 349 24.73 1.63 15.07
C GLU A 349 25.53 2.09 13.84
N ARG A 350 26.31 1.19 13.22
CA ARG A 350 27.00 1.47 11.96
C ARG A 350 26.03 1.63 10.79
N MET A 351 25.02 0.77 10.70
CA MET A 351 23.97 0.89 9.68
C MET A 351 23.23 2.22 9.79
N GLN A 352 22.88 2.63 11.01
CA GLN A 352 22.28 3.95 11.24
C GLN A 352 23.14 5.09 10.67
N SER A 353 24.46 5.02 10.91
CA SER A 353 25.40 6.02 10.38
C SER A 353 25.46 6.00 8.85
N ILE A 354 25.48 4.82 8.23
CA ILE A 354 25.48 4.66 6.77
C ILE A 354 24.19 5.23 6.17
N VAL A 355 23.02 4.84 6.67
CA VAL A 355 21.72 5.30 6.18
C VAL A 355 21.58 6.82 6.35
N ASN A 356 21.92 7.35 7.51
CA ASN A 356 21.83 8.79 7.80
C ASN A 356 22.79 9.60 6.90
N SER A 357 23.96 9.05 6.54
CA SER A 357 24.90 9.70 5.63
C SER A 357 24.34 9.90 4.22
N LYS A 358 23.29 9.16 3.85
CA LYS A 358 22.57 9.31 2.57
C LYS A 358 21.34 10.20 2.68
N GLY A 359 21.19 10.92 3.79
CA GLY A 359 20.05 11.81 4.04
C GLY A 359 18.73 11.07 4.31
N LYS A 360 18.81 9.79 4.71
CA LYS A 360 17.63 8.98 5.06
C LYS A 360 17.52 8.78 6.56
N THR A 361 16.29 8.65 7.03
CA THR A 361 15.97 8.17 8.39
C THR A 361 15.94 6.64 8.38
N MET A 362 16.71 6.03 9.25
CA MET A 362 16.70 4.57 9.39
C MET A 362 15.40 4.10 10.03
N VAL A 363 14.83 3.04 9.47
CA VAL A 363 13.75 2.24 10.07
C VAL A 363 14.28 0.82 10.26
N GLY A 364 13.79 0.09 11.25
CA GLY A 364 14.10 -1.33 11.43
C GLY A 364 13.10 -2.00 12.38
N TRP A 365 13.06 -3.32 12.32
CA TRP A 365 12.19 -4.11 13.19
C TRP A 365 12.55 -3.92 14.67
N ALA A 366 11.64 -4.28 15.55
CA ALA A 366 11.74 -4.05 17.00
C ALA A 366 13.04 -4.50 17.64
N ASP A 367 13.73 -5.43 17.02
CA ASP A 367 14.99 -6.01 17.44
C ASP A 367 16.13 -4.99 17.54
N ILE A 368 16.09 -3.94 16.70
CA ILE A 368 17.10 -2.87 16.72
C ILE A 368 17.01 -1.94 17.95
N ALA A 369 15.88 -1.93 18.65
CA ALA A 369 15.58 -0.95 19.72
C ALA A 369 16.62 -0.90 20.87
N PRO A 370 17.33 -2.00 21.23
CA PRO A 370 18.38 -1.96 22.25
C PRO A 370 19.64 -1.19 21.86
N ALA A 371 19.87 -0.93 20.56
CA ALA A 371 21.03 -0.18 20.10
C ALA A 371 20.99 1.30 20.49
N SER A 372 22.13 2.00 20.37
CA SER A 372 22.23 3.46 20.63
C SER A 372 21.65 4.26 19.45
N LEU A 373 20.33 4.18 19.32
CA LEU A 373 19.60 4.83 18.24
C LEU A 373 19.42 6.32 18.49
N THR A 374 19.49 7.11 17.41
CA THR A 374 19.06 8.52 17.43
C THR A 374 17.53 8.60 17.59
N THR A 375 17.02 9.71 18.10
CA THR A 375 15.57 9.93 18.27
C THR A 375 14.81 9.98 16.93
N GLY A 376 15.52 10.27 15.84
CA GLY A 376 14.95 10.26 14.47
C GLY A 376 14.71 8.85 13.93
N THR A 377 15.50 7.84 14.37
CA THR A 377 15.32 6.45 13.95
C THR A 377 13.93 5.95 14.32
N VAL A 378 13.32 5.19 13.46
CA VAL A 378 11.98 4.62 13.67
C VAL A 378 12.11 3.11 13.93
N VAL A 379 11.39 2.63 14.93
CA VAL A 379 11.36 1.20 15.27
C VAL A 379 9.99 0.63 14.97
N GLN A 380 9.94 -0.43 14.18
CA GLN A 380 8.70 -1.10 13.79
C GLN A 380 8.42 -2.28 14.72
N HIS A 381 7.33 -2.18 15.49
CA HIS A 381 6.91 -3.23 16.41
C HIS A 381 6.25 -4.40 15.67
N TRP A 382 6.71 -5.62 15.90
CA TRP A 382 6.07 -6.83 15.39
C TRP A 382 5.78 -7.90 16.46
N SER A 383 6.74 -8.21 17.35
CA SER A 383 6.56 -9.25 18.37
C SER A 383 7.15 -8.88 19.74
N THR A 384 8.29 -8.20 19.78
CA THR A 384 9.06 -8.01 21.00
C THR A 384 8.65 -6.76 21.79
N ASP A 385 8.95 -6.75 23.11
CA ASP A 385 8.71 -5.61 24.01
C ASP A 385 9.76 -4.49 23.90
N SER A 386 10.81 -4.73 23.11
CA SER A 386 11.97 -3.82 23.01
C SER A 386 11.62 -2.41 22.52
N VAL A 387 10.56 -2.23 21.76
CA VAL A 387 10.07 -0.90 21.30
C VAL A 387 9.84 0.09 22.42
N GLN A 388 9.49 -0.38 23.63
CA GLN A 388 9.31 0.47 24.81
C GLN A 388 10.60 1.19 25.21
N VAL A 389 11.75 0.54 24.97
CA VAL A 389 13.07 1.13 25.28
C VAL A 389 13.30 2.35 24.40
N HIS A 390 13.00 2.20 23.09
CA HIS A 390 13.15 3.30 22.12
C HIS A 390 12.15 4.42 22.37
N ALA A 391 10.87 4.10 22.59
CA ALA A 391 9.84 5.09 22.90
C ALA A 391 10.17 5.91 24.17
N ARG A 392 10.68 5.28 25.24
CA ARG A 392 11.14 5.98 26.47
C ARG A 392 12.32 6.91 26.23
N ARG A 393 13.12 6.68 25.19
CA ARG A 393 14.22 7.58 24.76
C ARG A 393 13.72 8.71 23.83
N GLY A 394 12.40 8.83 23.60
CA GLY A 394 11.81 9.83 22.72
C GLY A 394 11.77 9.43 21.24
N GLY A 395 12.09 8.17 20.91
CA GLY A 395 12.05 7.65 19.56
C GLY A 395 10.62 7.34 19.07
N LYS A 396 10.47 7.15 17.76
CA LYS A 396 9.19 6.90 17.10
C LYS A 396 9.00 5.42 16.78
N VAL A 397 7.72 4.99 16.78
CA VAL A 397 7.33 3.58 16.61
C VAL A 397 6.26 3.45 15.53
N ILE A 398 6.38 2.44 14.68
CA ILE A 398 5.32 1.93 13.81
C ILE A 398 4.74 0.68 14.46
N MET A 399 3.41 0.56 14.51
CA MET A 399 2.73 -0.59 15.12
C MET A 399 2.31 -1.59 14.05
N SER A 400 2.94 -2.78 14.07
CA SER A 400 2.69 -3.91 13.16
C SER A 400 2.62 -5.24 13.91
N PRO A 401 1.86 -5.35 15.03
CA PRO A 401 1.90 -6.56 15.87
C PRO A 401 1.46 -7.79 15.09
N GLY A 402 2.29 -8.83 15.07
CA GLY A 402 2.05 -10.06 14.30
C GLY A 402 0.64 -10.63 14.44
N PRO A 403 0.09 -10.80 15.68
CA PRO A 403 -1.26 -11.35 15.88
C PRO A 403 -2.42 -10.45 15.39
N LYS A 404 -2.14 -9.27 14.89
CA LYS A 404 -3.14 -8.30 14.39
C LYS A 404 -2.88 -7.86 12.96
N ALA A 405 -1.59 -7.67 12.60
CA ALA A 405 -1.18 -6.92 11.43
C ALA A 405 -0.68 -7.80 10.27
N TYR A 406 -0.22 -9.02 10.52
CA TYR A 406 0.41 -9.86 9.51
C TYR A 406 -0.63 -10.47 8.57
N LEU A 407 -0.69 -9.95 7.35
CA LEU A 407 -1.68 -10.35 6.35
C LEU A 407 -1.38 -11.71 5.71
N ASP A 408 -0.20 -12.26 5.91
CA ASP A 408 0.16 -13.63 5.53
C ASP A 408 -0.38 -14.69 6.51
N MET A 409 -0.93 -14.31 7.66
CA MET A 409 -1.63 -15.24 8.54
C MET A 409 -2.98 -15.65 7.93
N LYS A 410 -3.30 -16.93 8.04
CA LYS A 410 -4.58 -17.49 7.58
C LYS A 410 -5.77 -16.76 8.20
N TYR A 411 -6.86 -16.62 7.43
CA TYR A 411 -8.11 -16.10 7.95
C TYR A 411 -8.72 -17.05 8.98
N ASP A 412 -8.71 -18.37 8.67
CA ASP A 412 -9.24 -19.45 9.48
C ASP A 412 -8.58 -20.80 9.12
N SER A 413 -9.08 -21.88 9.70
CA SER A 413 -8.57 -23.24 9.47
C SER A 413 -8.80 -23.76 8.05
N THR A 414 -9.70 -23.18 7.29
CA THR A 414 -10.02 -23.59 5.91
C THR A 414 -9.20 -22.86 4.85
N THR A 415 -8.57 -21.74 5.23
CA THR A 415 -7.73 -20.95 4.34
C THR A 415 -6.50 -21.78 3.92
N ILE A 416 -6.29 -21.94 2.61
CA ILE A 416 -5.19 -22.75 2.07
C ILE A 416 -3.87 -21.95 2.15
N LEU A 417 -3.88 -20.70 1.70
CA LEU A 417 -2.73 -19.81 1.71
C LEU A 417 -2.40 -19.31 3.11
N GLY A 418 -1.18 -18.90 3.31
CA GLY A 418 -0.75 -18.25 4.54
C GLY A 418 -0.23 -19.19 5.62
N LEU A 419 0.36 -18.58 6.63
CA LEU A 419 0.90 -19.22 7.83
C LEU A 419 -0.08 -19.08 9.00
N LYS A 420 0.27 -19.62 10.17
CA LYS A 420 -0.60 -19.56 11.37
C LYS A 420 0.18 -19.35 12.67
N TRP A 421 1.46 -19.01 12.58
CA TRP A 421 2.30 -18.90 13.78
C TRP A 421 1.86 -17.77 14.73
N ALA A 422 1.27 -16.69 14.19
CA ALA A 422 0.69 -15.62 14.99
C ALA A 422 -0.84 -15.76 15.23
N GLY A 423 -1.42 -16.90 14.81
CA GLY A 423 -2.86 -17.19 14.93
C GLY A 423 -3.63 -17.01 13.63
N PHE A 424 -4.96 -17.06 13.74
CA PHE A 424 -5.84 -16.73 12.63
C PHE A 424 -6.23 -15.25 12.71
N ILE A 425 -6.12 -14.54 11.59
CA ILE A 425 -6.41 -13.10 11.53
C ILE A 425 -7.59 -12.85 10.58
N THR A 426 -8.79 -12.86 11.15
CA THR A 426 -9.99 -12.39 10.42
C THR A 426 -9.98 -10.87 10.29
N PRO A 427 -10.82 -10.26 9.44
CA PRO A 427 -10.99 -8.80 9.40
C PRO A 427 -11.34 -8.21 10.78
N GLN A 428 -12.14 -8.93 11.60
CA GLN A 428 -12.47 -8.49 12.95
C GLN A 428 -11.25 -8.52 13.89
N VAL A 429 -10.45 -9.58 13.86
CA VAL A 429 -9.20 -9.67 14.66
C VAL A 429 -8.24 -8.54 14.30
N ALA A 430 -8.14 -8.22 13.01
CA ALA A 430 -7.33 -7.08 12.51
C ALA A 430 -7.90 -5.72 12.92
N TYR A 431 -9.20 -5.61 13.21
CA TYR A 431 -9.88 -4.40 13.64
C TYR A 431 -9.84 -4.18 15.15
N ASP A 432 -10.03 -5.26 15.95
CA ASP A 432 -10.27 -5.20 17.38
C ASP A 432 -8.96 -5.01 18.19
N TRP A 433 -8.34 -3.87 18.02
CA TRP A 433 -7.22 -3.41 18.85
C TRP A 433 -7.04 -1.89 18.70
N ASP A 434 -6.40 -1.26 19.69
CA ASP A 434 -6.02 0.14 19.61
C ASP A 434 -4.51 0.28 19.61
N PRO A 435 -3.90 0.87 18.56
CA PRO A 435 -2.45 1.09 18.50
C PRO A 435 -1.91 1.83 19.73
N ALA A 436 -2.66 2.79 20.30
CA ALA A 436 -2.23 3.59 21.43
C ALA A 436 -2.15 2.83 22.76
N THR A 437 -2.90 1.74 22.89
CA THR A 437 -2.97 0.96 24.15
C THR A 437 -2.44 -0.48 23.99
N TYR A 438 -2.18 -0.90 22.76
CA TYR A 438 -1.74 -2.27 22.47
C TYR A 438 -0.43 -2.63 23.21
N ARG A 439 0.50 -1.68 23.30
CA ARG A 439 1.79 -1.89 23.97
C ARG A 439 1.96 -0.94 25.17
N VAL A 440 1.88 -1.49 26.37
CA VAL A 440 2.13 -0.73 27.60
C VAL A 440 3.53 -0.11 27.54
N GLY A 441 3.64 1.15 27.89
CA GLY A 441 4.91 1.91 27.90
C GLY A 441 5.31 2.51 26.54
N VAL A 442 4.45 2.43 25.53
CA VAL A 442 4.57 3.18 24.27
C VAL A 442 3.43 4.20 24.24
N PRO A 443 3.68 5.48 24.52
CA PRO A 443 2.63 6.51 24.48
C PRO A 443 2.19 6.79 23.05
N GLU A 444 0.93 7.18 22.85
CA GLU A 444 0.40 7.48 21.50
C GLU A 444 1.25 8.54 20.76
N SER A 445 1.80 9.51 21.49
CA SER A 445 2.69 10.53 20.90
C SER A 445 4.00 9.99 20.31
N ALA A 446 4.41 8.77 20.69
CA ALA A 446 5.55 8.08 20.08
C ALA A 446 5.15 7.27 18.83
N ILE A 447 3.85 7.00 18.61
CA ILE A 447 3.36 6.19 17.53
C ILE A 447 3.22 7.04 16.26
N LEU A 448 3.98 6.71 15.21
CA LEU A 448 3.80 7.32 13.89
C LEU A 448 2.53 6.79 13.21
N GLY A 449 2.19 5.54 13.47
CA GLY A 449 1.02 4.91 12.91
C GLY A 449 1.10 3.39 12.87
N VAL A 450 0.39 2.82 11.89
CA VAL A 450 0.23 1.38 11.73
C VAL A 450 0.71 0.92 10.35
N GLU A 451 1.20 -0.31 10.29
CA GLU A 451 1.53 -0.96 9.02
C GLU A 451 1.14 -2.43 9.05
N ALA A 452 0.63 -2.91 7.92
CA ALA A 452 0.24 -4.30 7.72
C ALA A 452 1.24 -5.02 6.81
N PRO A 453 2.13 -5.87 7.34
CA PRO A 453 3.01 -6.70 6.53
C PRO A 453 2.26 -7.84 5.82
N LEU A 454 2.67 -8.10 4.57
CA LEU A 454 2.28 -9.29 3.81
C LEU A 454 3.53 -10.04 3.36
N TRP A 455 3.92 -11.05 4.12
CA TRP A 455 5.00 -11.96 3.78
C TRP A 455 4.53 -12.96 2.72
N SER A 456 5.42 -13.36 1.81
CA SER A 456 4.99 -14.06 0.60
C SER A 456 5.50 -15.51 0.49
N GLU A 457 5.94 -16.16 1.58
CA GLU A 457 6.43 -17.56 1.55
C GLU A 457 5.42 -18.54 0.95
N THR A 458 4.13 -18.30 1.15
CA THR A 458 3.03 -19.14 0.63
C THR A 458 2.15 -18.43 -0.40
N VAL A 459 2.53 -17.20 -0.77
CA VAL A 459 1.74 -16.29 -1.62
C VAL A 459 2.51 -16.10 -2.92
N VAL A 460 2.08 -16.78 -3.99
CA VAL A 460 2.89 -16.97 -5.20
C VAL A 460 2.45 -16.06 -6.35
N ARG A 461 1.14 -16.02 -6.63
CA ARG A 461 0.57 -15.30 -7.77
C ARG A 461 -0.01 -13.95 -7.35
N PRO A 462 -0.10 -12.97 -8.23
CA PRO A 462 -0.73 -11.68 -7.91
C PRO A 462 -2.11 -11.82 -7.25
N GLU A 463 -2.93 -12.78 -7.70
CA GLU A 463 -4.26 -13.04 -7.12
C GLU A 463 -4.17 -13.59 -5.70
N ASP A 464 -3.09 -14.30 -5.35
CA ASP A 464 -2.84 -14.82 -4.00
C ASP A 464 -2.46 -13.65 -3.04
N PHE A 465 -1.65 -12.69 -3.53
CA PHE A 465 -1.37 -11.45 -2.79
C PHE A 465 -2.65 -10.66 -2.52
N GLU A 466 -3.50 -10.50 -3.53
CA GLU A 466 -4.79 -9.82 -3.38
C GLU A 466 -5.69 -10.54 -2.38
N PHE A 467 -5.79 -11.88 -2.47
CA PHE A 467 -6.60 -12.70 -1.56
C PHE A 467 -6.16 -12.53 -0.11
N MET A 468 -4.86 -12.53 0.14
CA MET A 468 -4.34 -12.40 1.50
C MET A 468 -4.38 -10.95 2.01
N ALA A 469 -4.16 -9.96 1.15
CA ALA A 469 -4.20 -8.56 1.55
C ALA A 469 -5.63 -8.06 1.82
N PHE A 470 -6.57 -8.36 0.94
CA PHE A 470 -7.90 -7.77 1.00
C PHE A 470 -8.94 -8.78 1.53
N PRO A 471 -9.88 -8.33 2.39
CA PRO A 471 -10.14 -6.93 2.75
C PRO A 471 -9.33 -6.40 3.96
N ARG A 472 -8.39 -7.15 4.56
CA ARG A 472 -7.69 -6.76 5.81
C ARG A 472 -6.86 -5.47 5.67
N ALA A 473 -6.27 -5.18 4.50
CA ALA A 473 -5.60 -3.91 4.25
C ALA A 473 -6.55 -2.70 4.40
N ILE A 474 -7.83 -2.86 4.03
CA ILE A 474 -8.87 -1.84 4.25
C ILE A 474 -9.14 -1.62 5.74
N VAL A 475 -9.10 -2.70 6.53
CA VAL A 475 -9.21 -2.62 8.00
C VAL A 475 -8.09 -1.77 8.58
N PHE A 476 -6.85 -1.96 8.11
CA PHE A 476 -5.70 -1.16 8.56
C PHE A 476 -5.80 0.30 8.15
N ALA A 477 -6.40 0.59 7.01
CA ALA A 477 -6.73 1.96 6.62
C ALA A 477 -7.65 2.64 7.66
N GLU A 478 -8.69 1.95 8.11
CA GLU A 478 -9.59 2.43 9.17
C GLU A 478 -8.87 2.60 10.51
N VAL A 479 -8.08 1.59 10.94
CA VAL A 479 -7.33 1.63 12.20
C VAL A 479 -6.36 2.80 12.24
N GLY A 480 -5.70 3.09 11.12
CA GLY A 480 -4.71 4.16 11.02
C GLY A 480 -5.30 5.57 10.84
N TRP A 481 -6.51 5.65 10.29
CA TRP A 481 -7.15 6.92 9.97
C TRP A 481 -8.13 7.38 11.05
N THR A 482 -9.04 6.48 11.47
CA THR A 482 -10.20 6.82 12.30
C THR A 482 -9.85 6.82 13.78
N SER A 483 -10.36 7.81 14.53
CA SER A 483 -10.16 7.87 15.98
C SER A 483 -10.75 6.64 16.67
N GLN A 484 -10.12 6.15 17.76
CA GLN A 484 -10.60 4.98 18.49
C GLN A 484 -12.05 5.14 18.97
N ALA A 485 -12.43 6.34 19.38
CA ALA A 485 -13.77 6.63 19.90
C ALA A 485 -14.89 6.48 18.84
N GLN A 486 -14.55 6.56 17.55
CA GLN A 486 -15.50 6.43 16.42
C GLN A 486 -15.51 5.01 15.82
N ARG A 487 -14.63 4.12 16.29
CA ARG A 487 -14.54 2.76 15.74
C ARG A 487 -15.55 1.83 16.39
N ASP A 488 -16.44 1.28 15.59
CA ASP A 488 -17.40 0.23 15.93
C ASP A 488 -17.35 -0.87 14.87
N TRP A 489 -17.15 -2.13 15.30
CA TRP A 489 -16.99 -3.24 14.37
C TRP A 489 -18.27 -3.50 13.56
N SER A 490 -19.44 -3.43 14.18
CA SER A 490 -20.71 -3.75 13.50
C SER A 490 -21.01 -2.76 12.39
N GLU A 491 -20.78 -1.49 12.66
CA GLU A 491 -20.91 -0.40 11.70
C GLU A 491 -19.85 -0.51 10.58
N PHE A 492 -18.57 -0.68 10.97
CA PHE A 492 -17.49 -0.87 10.02
C PHE A 492 -17.71 -2.08 9.11
N ASN A 493 -18.13 -3.22 9.65
CA ASN A 493 -18.40 -4.43 8.87
C ASN A 493 -19.49 -4.19 7.81
N THR A 494 -20.49 -3.39 8.11
CA THR A 494 -21.54 -2.98 7.15
C THR A 494 -20.92 -2.21 5.99
N ARG A 495 -20.06 -1.22 6.26
CA ARG A 495 -19.33 -0.47 5.21
C ARG A 495 -18.35 -1.38 4.46
N LEU A 496 -17.71 -2.32 5.14
CA LEU A 496 -16.77 -3.26 4.53
C LEU A 496 -17.43 -4.15 3.48
N GLN A 497 -18.68 -4.60 3.68
CA GLN A 497 -19.40 -5.38 2.67
C GLN A 497 -19.61 -4.58 1.37
N ILE A 498 -19.87 -3.28 1.48
CA ILE A 498 -19.94 -2.40 0.29
C ILE A 498 -18.56 -2.23 -0.32
N GLY A 499 -17.54 -2.02 0.51
CA GLY A 499 -16.14 -1.95 0.09
C GLY A 499 -15.70 -3.18 -0.70
N ARG A 500 -16.12 -4.38 -0.30
CA ARG A 500 -15.87 -5.64 -1.04
C ARG A 500 -16.48 -5.62 -2.45
N THR A 501 -17.70 -5.12 -2.59
CA THR A 501 -18.32 -4.95 -3.91
C THR A 501 -17.49 -4.03 -4.80
N ARG A 502 -16.90 -2.98 -4.22
CA ARG A 502 -16.00 -2.07 -4.93
C ARG A 502 -14.67 -2.74 -5.32
N LEU A 503 -14.08 -3.56 -4.43
CA LEU A 503 -12.90 -4.38 -4.77
C LEU A 503 -13.18 -5.31 -5.95
N THR A 504 -14.34 -5.97 -5.97
CA THR A 504 -14.77 -6.81 -7.10
C THR A 504 -14.87 -6.01 -8.39
N ALA A 505 -15.44 -4.80 -8.35
CA ALA A 505 -15.54 -3.91 -9.51
C ALA A 505 -14.16 -3.44 -10.02
N LEU A 506 -13.17 -3.35 -9.13
CA LEU A 506 -11.77 -3.06 -9.46
C LEU A 506 -10.98 -4.31 -9.93
N GLY A 507 -11.62 -5.46 -10.02
CA GLY A 507 -10.97 -6.72 -10.40
C GLY A 507 -9.98 -7.24 -9.37
N VAL A 508 -10.23 -6.98 -8.08
CA VAL A 508 -9.41 -7.47 -6.97
C VAL A 508 -9.96 -8.79 -6.46
N ASN A 509 -9.10 -9.80 -6.34
CA ASN A 509 -9.42 -11.11 -5.78
C ASN A 509 -9.39 -11.04 -4.24
N ALA A 510 -10.39 -10.43 -3.63
CA ALA A 510 -10.46 -10.30 -2.17
C ALA A 510 -10.83 -11.63 -1.50
N GLY A 511 -10.07 -12.02 -0.48
CA GLY A 511 -10.33 -13.16 0.38
C GLY A 511 -11.50 -12.93 1.36
N TYR A 512 -11.92 -14.01 2.10
CA TYR A 512 -12.87 -14.00 3.22
C TYR A 512 -14.30 -13.63 2.87
#